data_cdf78b64bb66a11e968519f61eeb2618
#
_entry.id   cdf78b64bb66a11e968519f61eeb2618
#
_cell.length_a   1.000
_cell.length_b   1.000
_cell.length_c   1.000
_cell.angle_alpha   90.00
_cell.angle_beta   90.00
_cell.angle_gamma   90.00
#
_symmetry.space_group_name_H-M   'P 1'
#
loop_
_entity.id
_entity.type
_entity.pdbx_description
1 polymer ?
#
loop_
_entity_poly.entity_id
_entity_poly.type
_entity_poly.pdbx_seq_one_letter_code
_entity_poly.pdbx_strand_id
1 'polypeptide(L)'
;MRTIPVMAASLCLATSVAMAGTLDDVKAKGFIQAGVNGDLFGFAKPDEKGVWRGLDVDTARAVAAAVFGDAEKVKYTPLTAKTRFTALQSGEVDVLTRNATQTLSRDTDLGLNFVQVNYYDGQGFLVPKALGVKSAKELDGASVCVLPGTTTEQNVADYFRVQKMKMNPVVIESTAELSKAFFAGRCDCMTSDASQLAGIRAVAPNPADYTILPEIISKEPLAPAVRHGDDQWMDIVNYSVLAMIEAEELGITSANIDEMMSSTNPTVQRFLGVTPGNGKALGLEENWAYTIVKQVGNYSEVFERNVGVDTPLMLERGLNALWTNGGLMYSP
;
A
#
# COMPACT_ATOMS: atom_id res chain seq x y z
N MET A 1 70.67 -31.93 18.28
CA MET A 1 69.25 -32.28 18.01
C MET A 1 68.44 -31.02 18.19
N ARG A 2 67.95 -30.41 17.09
CA ARG A 2 67.09 -29.22 17.11
C ARG A 2 65.65 -29.68 16.90
N THR A 3 64.80 -29.48 17.90
CA THR A 3 63.38 -29.77 17.84
C THR A 3 62.68 -28.56 17.20
N ILE A 4 61.94 -28.80 16.09
CA ILE A 4 61.09 -27.84 15.41
C ILE A 4 59.67 -27.96 16.01
N PRO A 5 59.03 -26.88 16.51
CA PRO A 5 57.66 -26.94 16.95
C PRO A 5 56.70 -26.92 15.73
N VAL A 6 55.84 -27.92 15.64
CA VAL A 6 54.74 -27.93 14.67
C VAL A 6 53.64 -27.03 15.21
N MET A 7 53.39 -25.93 14.50
CA MET A 7 52.34 -25.00 14.79
C MET A 7 51.06 -25.52 14.13
N ALA A 8 50.12 -26.04 14.93
CA ALA A 8 48.78 -26.46 14.46
C ALA A 8 47.92 -25.20 14.17
N ALA A 9 47.67 -24.94 12.90
CA ALA A 9 46.74 -23.92 12.47
C ALA A 9 45.31 -24.44 12.65
N SER A 10 44.60 -23.94 13.66
CA SER A 10 43.16 -24.16 13.81
C SER A 10 42.39 -23.36 12.76
N LEU A 11 41.84 -24.05 11.77
CA LEU A 11 40.93 -23.49 10.76
C LEU A 11 39.57 -23.30 11.41
N CYS A 12 39.25 -22.09 11.86
CA CYS A 12 37.88 -21.75 12.25
C CYS A 12 37.00 -21.71 11.00
N LEU A 13 36.20 -22.77 10.76
CA LEU A 13 35.08 -22.71 9.84
C LEU A 13 34.04 -21.73 10.43
N ALA A 14 33.97 -20.54 9.92
CA ALA A 14 32.81 -19.67 10.13
C ALA A 14 31.62 -20.27 9.36
N THR A 15 30.79 -21.02 10.07
CA THR A 15 29.47 -21.39 9.54
C THR A 15 28.64 -20.12 9.45
N SER A 16 28.49 -19.56 8.24
CA SER A 16 27.46 -18.58 7.96
C SER A 16 26.11 -19.25 8.22
N VAL A 17 25.49 -18.91 9.31
CA VAL A 17 24.06 -19.23 9.53
C VAL A 17 23.32 -18.42 8.47
N ALA A 18 22.87 -19.07 7.41
CA ALA A 18 21.92 -18.46 6.48
C ALA A 18 20.68 -18.12 7.33
N MET A 19 20.45 -16.83 7.57
CA MET A 19 19.19 -16.40 8.17
C MET A 19 18.07 -16.79 7.20
N ALA A 20 17.08 -17.53 7.70
CA ALA A 20 15.88 -17.85 6.93
C ALA A 20 15.28 -16.53 6.43
N GLY A 21 14.95 -16.44 5.15
CA GLY A 21 14.30 -15.27 4.57
C GLY A 21 12.84 -15.16 5.01
N THR A 22 12.25 -14.00 4.81
CA THR A 22 10.82 -13.76 5.16
C THR A 22 9.90 -14.79 4.48
N LEU A 23 10.23 -15.24 3.27
CA LEU A 23 9.47 -16.29 2.57
C LEU A 23 9.41 -17.59 3.36
N ASP A 24 10.54 -18.05 3.93
CA ASP A 24 10.60 -19.27 4.70
C ASP A 24 9.81 -19.14 6.00
N ASP A 25 9.93 -18.00 6.69
CA ASP A 25 9.17 -17.71 7.92
C ASP A 25 7.66 -17.68 7.66
N VAL A 26 7.24 -17.03 6.57
CA VAL A 26 5.85 -16.95 6.13
C VAL A 26 5.32 -18.34 5.78
N LYS A 27 6.07 -19.15 5.01
CA LYS A 27 5.70 -20.53 4.69
C LYS A 27 5.60 -21.40 5.94
N ALA A 28 6.53 -21.26 6.88
CA ALA A 28 6.52 -22.03 8.14
C ALA A 28 5.31 -21.71 9.03
N LYS A 29 4.91 -20.43 9.12
CA LYS A 29 3.72 -20.02 9.90
C LYS A 29 2.39 -20.20 9.16
N GLY A 30 2.42 -20.39 7.82
CA GLY A 30 1.26 -20.71 6.98
C GLY A 30 0.34 -19.53 6.64
N PHE A 31 0.77 -18.29 6.85
CA PHE A 31 0.04 -17.07 6.49
C PHE A 31 0.98 -15.85 6.43
N ILE A 32 0.54 -14.81 5.75
CA ILE A 32 1.22 -13.50 5.74
C ILE A 32 0.63 -12.64 6.85
N GLN A 33 1.47 -11.99 7.65
CA GLN A 33 1.06 -10.95 8.57
C GLN A 33 1.19 -9.58 7.89
N ALA A 34 0.07 -8.98 7.50
CA ALA A 34 0.02 -7.70 6.81
C ALA A 34 -0.33 -6.55 7.78
N GLY A 35 0.48 -5.51 7.79
CA GLY A 35 0.18 -4.27 8.50
C GLY A 35 -0.74 -3.38 7.66
N VAL A 36 -1.88 -2.97 8.20
CA VAL A 36 -2.93 -2.21 7.50
C VAL A 36 -3.43 -1.02 8.32
N ASN A 37 -4.23 -0.14 7.71
CA ASN A 37 -4.81 1.01 8.43
C ASN A 37 -5.85 0.58 9.49
N GLY A 38 -6.79 -0.24 9.10
CA GLY A 38 -7.86 -0.74 9.97
C GLY A 38 -9.15 0.10 9.97
N ASP A 39 -9.09 1.40 9.69
CA ASP A 39 -10.23 2.32 9.75
C ASP A 39 -10.44 3.14 8.47
N LEU A 40 -9.76 2.79 7.38
CA LEU A 40 -9.84 3.53 6.13
C LEU A 40 -10.71 2.82 5.11
N PHE A 41 -11.93 3.35 4.92
CA PHE A 41 -12.87 2.84 3.91
C PHE A 41 -12.27 2.96 2.50
N GLY A 42 -12.44 1.90 1.71
CA GLY A 42 -11.85 1.77 0.37
C GLY A 42 -10.41 1.24 0.35
N PHE A 43 -9.65 1.34 1.44
CA PHE A 43 -8.26 0.86 1.52
C PHE A 43 -8.08 -0.33 2.46
N ALA A 44 -8.38 -0.17 3.73
CA ALA A 44 -8.32 -1.28 4.68
C ALA A 44 -9.28 -1.05 5.86
N LYS A 45 -10.39 -1.75 5.85
CA LYS A 45 -11.38 -1.73 6.93
C LYS A 45 -12.16 -3.03 6.97
N PRO A 46 -12.43 -3.63 8.15
CA PRO A 46 -13.39 -4.71 8.25
C PRO A 46 -14.82 -4.20 8.03
N ASP A 47 -15.63 -4.99 7.32
CA ASP A 47 -17.06 -4.77 7.21
C ASP A 47 -17.79 -5.18 8.50
N GLU A 48 -19.11 -5.02 8.54
CA GLU A 48 -19.95 -5.35 9.71
C GLU A 48 -19.88 -6.83 10.13
N LYS A 49 -19.44 -7.70 9.23
CA LYS A 49 -19.23 -9.14 9.48
C LYS A 49 -17.80 -9.47 9.88
N GLY A 50 -16.92 -8.45 9.99
CA GLY A 50 -15.51 -8.62 10.28
C GLY A 50 -14.65 -9.03 9.07
N VAL A 51 -15.21 -9.02 7.85
CA VAL A 51 -14.47 -9.34 6.63
C VAL A 51 -13.69 -8.10 6.17
N TRP A 52 -12.39 -8.24 6.06
CA TRP A 52 -11.51 -7.17 5.59
C TRP A 52 -11.73 -6.86 4.12
N ARG A 53 -11.78 -5.56 3.79
CA ARG A 53 -11.97 -5.06 2.43
C ARG A 53 -11.12 -3.83 2.17
N GLY A 54 -10.78 -3.61 0.90
CA GLY A 54 -10.09 -2.44 0.43
C GLY A 54 -8.88 -2.76 -0.45
N LEU A 55 -8.35 -1.75 -1.12
CA LEU A 55 -7.23 -1.85 -2.05
C LEU A 55 -5.95 -2.40 -1.38
N ASP A 56 -5.64 -1.94 -0.16
CA ASP A 56 -4.51 -2.42 0.62
C ASP A 56 -4.70 -3.87 1.08
N VAL A 57 -5.94 -4.25 1.40
CA VAL A 57 -6.33 -5.63 1.74
C VAL A 57 -6.14 -6.54 0.54
N ASP A 58 -6.64 -6.14 -0.63
CA ASP A 58 -6.49 -6.93 -1.84
C ASP A 58 -5.04 -7.05 -2.30
N THR A 59 -4.23 -6.00 -2.07
CA THR A 59 -2.78 -6.07 -2.29
C THR A 59 -2.12 -7.16 -1.41
N ALA A 60 -2.46 -7.22 -0.13
CA ALA A 60 -1.96 -8.28 0.76
C ALA A 60 -2.48 -9.68 0.35
N ARG A 61 -3.73 -9.79 -0.10
CA ARG A 61 -4.32 -11.03 -0.63
C ARG A 61 -3.63 -11.50 -1.91
N ALA A 62 -3.19 -10.56 -2.77
CA ALA A 62 -2.41 -10.90 -3.96
C ALA A 62 -1.08 -11.56 -3.58
N VAL A 63 -0.37 -11.03 -2.58
CA VAL A 63 0.87 -11.65 -2.07
C VAL A 63 0.58 -13.03 -1.47
N ALA A 64 -0.51 -13.19 -0.70
CA ALA A 64 -0.89 -14.49 -0.14
C ALA A 64 -1.25 -15.51 -1.24
N ALA A 65 -1.98 -15.09 -2.27
CA ALA A 65 -2.29 -15.92 -3.43
C ALA A 65 -1.03 -16.39 -4.16
N ALA A 66 -0.04 -15.49 -4.34
CA ALA A 66 1.24 -15.83 -4.95
C ALA A 66 2.03 -16.87 -4.15
N VAL A 67 2.10 -16.71 -2.83
CA VAL A 67 2.93 -17.54 -1.94
C VAL A 67 2.30 -18.89 -1.62
N PHE A 68 0.99 -18.90 -1.37
CA PHE A 68 0.26 -20.07 -0.85
C PHE A 68 -0.70 -20.71 -1.85
N GLY A 69 -0.95 -20.06 -2.98
CA GLY A 69 -2.05 -20.50 -3.85
C GLY A 69 -3.45 -20.17 -3.25
N ASP A 70 -3.51 -19.37 -2.17
CA ASP A 70 -4.73 -19.07 -1.41
C ASP A 70 -4.68 -17.64 -0.88
N ALA A 71 -5.53 -16.76 -1.41
CA ALA A 71 -5.63 -15.35 -1.05
C ALA A 71 -6.10 -15.12 0.41
N GLU A 72 -6.70 -16.13 1.04
CA GLU A 72 -7.18 -16.02 2.43
C GLU A 72 -6.08 -16.34 3.47
N LYS A 73 -4.87 -16.73 3.03
CA LYS A 73 -3.71 -16.99 3.89
C LYS A 73 -3.03 -15.69 4.34
N VAL A 74 -3.82 -14.75 4.83
CA VAL A 74 -3.35 -13.45 5.33
C VAL A 74 -4.07 -13.11 6.64
N LYS A 75 -3.32 -12.53 7.58
CA LYS A 75 -3.84 -11.92 8.81
C LYS A 75 -3.47 -10.44 8.82
N TYR A 76 -4.37 -9.63 9.33
CA TYR A 76 -4.22 -8.18 9.32
C TYR A 76 -3.93 -7.65 10.73
N THR A 77 -2.90 -6.78 10.83
CA THR A 77 -2.59 -6.01 12.04
C THR A 77 -2.94 -4.55 11.79
N PRO A 78 -3.97 -4.00 12.42
CA PRO A 78 -4.25 -2.57 12.37
C PRO A 78 -3.12 -1.76 13.01
N LEU A 79 -2.59 -0.79 12.28
CA LEU A 79 -1.47 0.06 12.71
C LEU A 79 -1.82 1.53 12.53
N THR A 80 -1.38 2.38 13.46
CA THR A 80 -1.46 3.84 13.30
C THR A 80 -0.38 4.34 12.33
N ALA A 81 -0.47 5.58 11.89
CA ALA A 81 0.58 6.21 11.08
C ALA A 81 1.93 6.25 11.82
N LYS A 82 1.90 6.34 13.16
CA LYS A 82 3.08 6.41 14.03
C LYS A 82 3.75 5.05 14.24
N THR A 83 2.96 3.96 14.35
CA THR A 83 3.48 2.63 14.71
C THR A 83 3.85 1.75 13.52
N ARG A 84 3.33 2.06 12.31
CA ARG A 84 3.43 1.18 11.14
C ARG A 84 4.87 0.79 10.75
N PHE A 85 5.80 1.74 10.76
CA PHE A 85 7.18 1.46 10.34
C PHE A 85 7.95 0.68 11.40
N THR A 86 7.73 0.96 12.69
CA THR A 86 8.33 0.19 13.78
C THR A 86 7.84 -1.26 13.78
N ALA A 87 6.55 -1.49 13.53
CA ALA A 87 5.98 -2.84 13.42
C ALA A 87 6.61 -3.62 12.25
N LEU A 88 6.85 -2.96 11.10
CA LEU A 88 7.55 -3.59 9.98
C LEU A 88 9.02 -3.87 10.31
N GLN A 89 9.74 -2.92 10.89
CA GLN A 89 11.16 -3.05 11.26
C GLN A 89 11.39 -4.17 12.28
N SER A 90 10.49 -4.31 13.26
CA SER A 90 10.59 -5.34 14.31
C SER A 90 10.22 -6.74 13.85
N GLY A 91 9.63 -6.90 12.64
CA GLY A 91 9.12 -8.17 12.15
C GLY A 91 7.76 -8.56 12.73
N GLU A 92 7.05 -7.66 13.40
CA GLU A 92 5.65 -7.87 13.83
C GLU A 92 4.74 -8.11 12.62
N VAL A 93 5.04 -7.45 11.49
CA VAL A 93 4.40 -7.68 10.20
C VAL A 93 5.44 -8.02 9.13
N ASP A 94 5.04 -8.84 8.15
CA ASP A 94 5.91 -9.27 7.04
C ASP A 94 5.92 -8.26 5.91
N VAL A 95 4.80 -7.60 5.70
CA VAL A 95 4.58 -6.58 4.68
C VAL A 95 3.67 -5.49 5.24
N LEU A 96 3.93 -4.26 4.83
CA LEU A 96 3.09 -3.12 5.14
C LEU A 96 2.28 -2.76 3.88
N THR A 97 0.99 -3.07 3.88
CA THR A 97 0.03 -2.64 2.86
C THR A 97 -0.90 -1.61 3.51
N ARG A 98 -0.41 -0.36 3.64
CA ARG A 98 -1.06 0.65 4.48
C ARG A 98 -0.83 2.05 3.94
N ASN A 99 -1.44 2.39 2.79
CA ASN A 99 -1.41 3.74 2.20
C ASN A 99 -0.17 4.56 2.65
N ALA A 100 1.03 3.99 2.43
CA ALA A 100 2.29 4.58 2.89
C ALA A 100 3.04 5.20 1.70
N THR A 101 3.28 6.50 1.76
CA THR A 101 4.03 7.23 0.74
C THR A 101 5.49 6.82 0.75
N GLN A 102 6.00 6.44 -0.41
CA GLN A 102 7.44 6.26 -0.61
C GLN A 102 8.16 7.60 -0.49
N THR A 103 9.17 7.66 0.37
CA THR A 103 10.06 8.82 0.50
C THR A 103 11.50 8.38 0.69
N LEU A 104 12.45 9.24 0.32
CA LEU A 104 13.88 8.97 0.50
C LEU A 104 14.22 8.59 1.96
N SER A 105 13.73 9.35 2.94
CA SER A 105 14.03 9.09 4.35
C SER A 105 13.42 7.79 4.86
N ARG A 106 12.21 7.43 4.42
CA ARG A 106 11.60 6.14 4.79
C ARG A 106 12.35 4.96 4.21
N ASP A 107 12.83 5.10 3.00
CA ASP A 107 13.67 4.09 2.33
C ASP A 107 15.02 3.98 3.04
N THR A 108 15.80 5.06 3.08
CA THR A 108 17.20 5.03 3.55
C THR A 108 17.32 5.01 5.07
N ASP A 109 16.66 5.94 5.80
CA ASP A 109 16.87 6.10 7.24
C ASP A 109 16.13 5.03 8.05
N LEU A 110 14.96 4.57 7.55
CA LEU A 110 14.19 3.52 8.21
C LEU A 110 14.52 2.11 7.70
N GLY A 111 15.31 1.98 6.61
CA GLY A 111 15.68 0.70 6.06
C GLY A 111 14.51 -0.10 5.49
N LEU A 112 13.68 0.57 4.69
CA LEU A 112 12.47 -0.01 4.10
C LEU A 112 12.53 0.03 2.58
N ASN A 113 12.31 -1.10 1.93
CA ASN A 113 12.08 -1.16 0.49
C ASN A 113 10.61 -0.87 0.20
N PHE A 114 10.33 0.21 -0.52
CA PHE A 114 9.04 0.43 -1.15
C PHE A 114 9.02 -0.26 -2.52
N VAL A 115 7.99 -1.06 -2.77
CA VAL A 115 7.84 -1.79 -4.04
C VAL A 115 7.01 -0.98 -5.03
N GLN A 116 6.46 -1.63 -6.07
CA GLN A 116 5.62 -0.96 -7.05
C GLN A 116 4.55 -0.09 -6.38
N VAL A 117 4.46 1.17 -6.81
CA VAL A 117 3.37 2.07 -6.39
C VAL A 117 2.03 1.43 -6.78
N ASN A 118 1.17 1.23 -5.79
CA ASN A 118 -0.16 0.67 -6.00
C ASN A 118 -1.27 1.73 -6.01
N TYR A 119 -0.93 2.99 -5.64
CA TYR A 119 -1.84 4.13 -5.76
C TYR A 119 -1.06 5.46 -5.83
N TYR A 120 -1.21 6.19 -6.92
CA TYR A 120 -0.70 7.56 -7.06
C TYR A 120 -1.71 8.54 -6.51
N ASP A 121 -1.36 9.22 -5.43
CA ASP A 121 -2.20 10.15 -4.69
C ASP A 121 -1.54 11.54 -4.57
N GLY A 122 -2.22 12.42 -3.89
CA GLY A 122 -1.75 13.75 -3.51
C GLY A 122 -2.50 14.24 -2.30
N GLN A 123 -1.91 15.15 -1.55
CA GLN A 123 -2.52 15.73 -0.35
C GLN A 123 -3.52 16.83 -0.68
N GLY A 124 -4.70 16.76 -0.07
CA GLY A 124 -5.77 17.75 -0.19
C GLY A 124 -6.31 18.22 1.16
N PHE A 125 -7.45 18.91 1.11
CA PHE A 125 -8.16 19.41 2.27
C PHE A 125 -9.64 19.06 2.18
N LEU A 126 -10.20 18.49 3.25
CA LEU A 126 -11.63 18.27 3.44
C LEU A 126 -12.18 19.36 4.37
N VAL A 127 -13.23 20.05 3.92
CA VAL A 127 -13.86 21.13 4.67
C VAL A 127 -15.38 20.95 4.75
N PRO A 128 -16.03 21.43 5.82
CA PRO A 128 -17.48 21.61 5.82
C PRO A 128 -17.88 22.67 4.77
N LYS A 129 -18.89 22.40 3.96
CA LYS A 129 -19.40 23.41 3.00
C LYS A 129 -19.90 24.68 3.69
N ALA A 130 -20.36 24.54 4.94
CA ALA A 130 -20.79 25.68 5.76
C ALA A 130 -19.65 26.67 6.07
N LEU A 131 -18.38 26.24 5.99
CA LEU A 131 -17.22 27.13 6.12
C LEU A 131 -17.15 28.17 5.01
N GLY A 132 -17.74 27.88 3.83
CA GLY A 132 -17.85 28.82 2.71
C GLY A 132 -16.58 28.97 1.87
N VAL A 133 -15.46 28.34 2.24
CA VAL A 133 -14.19 28.39 1.50
C VAL A 133 -14.24 27.52 0.25
N LYS A 134 -13.55 27.97 -0.82
CA LYS A 134 -13.48 27.29 -2.11
C LYS A 134 -12.05 26.92 -2.53
N SER A 135 -11.07 27.43 -1.79
CA SER A 135 -9.65 27.25 -2.07
C SER A 135 -8.88 27.05 -0.76
N ALA A 136 -7.85 26.23 -0.80
CA ALA A 136 -6.93 26.04 0.33
C ALA A 136 -6.20 27.35 0.72
N LYS A 137 -6.14 28.33 -0.18
CA LYS A 137 -5.57 29.65 0.10
C LYS A 137 -6.45 30.51 1.03
N GLU A 138 -7.69 30.12 1.24
CA GLU A 138 -8.64 30.81 2.13
C GLU A 138 -8.61 30.24 3.57
N LEU A 139 -7.71 29.28 3.85
CA LEU A 139 -7.57 28.61 5.16
C LEU A 139 -6.60 29.34 6.11
N ASP A 140 -6.30 30.63 5.89
CA ASP A 140 -5.44 31.40 6.81
C ASP A 140 -6.06 31.46 8.22
N GLY A 141 -5.30 31.07 9.24
CA GLY A 141 -5.74 31.01 10.62
C GLY A 141 -6.57 29.76 11.00
N ALA A 142 -6.85 28.88 10.06
CA ALA A 142 -7.67 27.69 10.30
C ALA A 142 -7.04 26.71 11.30
N SER A 143 -7.91 26.02 12.05
CA SER A 143 -7.55 24.83 12.79
C SER A 143 -7.58 23.61 11.87
N VAL A 144 -6.46 22.89 11.79
CA VAL A 144 -6.24 21.80 10.83
C VAL A 144 -6.05 20.48 11.54
N CYS A 145 -6.98 19.56 11.37
CA CYS A 145 -6.85 18.17 11.84
C CYS A 145 -5.83 17.40 10.99
N VAL A 146 -4.85 16.78 11.63
CA VAL A 146 -3.76 16.04 10.96
C VAL A 146 -3.30 14.84 11.79
N LEU A 147 -2.86 13.76 11.11
CA LEU A 147 -2.24 12.58 11.73
C LEU A 147 -0.74 12.80 11.93
N PRO A 148 -0.18 12.51 13.12
CA PRO A 148 1.26 12.64 13.37
C PRO A 148 2.09 11.58 12.63
N GLY A 149 3.35 11.93 12.30
CA GLY A 149 4.30 11.02 11.66
C GLY A 149 3.97 10.72 10.20
N THR A 150 3.22 11.61 9.55
CA THR A 150 2.84 11.52 8.14
C THR A 150 3.59 12.53 7.28
N THR A 151 3.70 12.26 5.99
CA THR A 151 4.12 13.25 4.98
C THR A 151 3.17 14.44 4.98
N THR A 152 1.87 14.17 5.18
CA THR A 152 0.83 15.20 5.16
C THR A 152 0.92 16.19 6.33
N GLU A 153 1.41 15.77 7.51
CA GLU A 153 1.71 16.69 8.62
C GLU A 153 2.83 17.67 8.24
N GLN A 154 3.90 17.16 7.62
CA GLN A 154 5.02 17.98 7.19
C GLN A 154 4.63 18.91 6.03
N ASN A 155 4.00 18.36 5.00
CA ASN A 155 3.63 19.11 3.80
C ASN A 155 2.65 20.25 4.10
N VAL A 156 1.67 20.05 4.98
CA VAL A 156 0.72 21.12 5.34
C VAL A 156 1.42 22.27 6.06
N ALA A 157 2.37 21.96 6.97
CA ALA A 157 3.15 23.00 7.63
C ALA A 157 3.98 23.81 6.64
N ASP A 158 4.61 23.13 5.68
CA ASP A 158 5.36 23.77 4.61
C ASP A 158 4.47 24.60 3.68
N TYR A 159 3.30 24.08 3.29
CA TYR A 159 2.34 24.80 2.45
C TYR A 159 1.89 26.10 3.08
N PHE A 160 1.44 26.07 4.34
CA PHE A 160 1.01 27.27 5.05
C PHE A 160 2.15 28.30 5.19
N ARG A 161 3.37 27.82 5.51
CA ARG A 161 4.55 28.69 5.58
C ARG A 161 4.85 29.38 4.25
N VAL A 162 4.85 28.64 3.12
CA VAL A 162 5.11 29.17 1.79
C VAL A 162 4.05 30.17 1.36
N GLN A 163 2.78 29.88 1.68
CA GLN A 163 1.66 30.77 1.42
C GLN A 163 1.57 31.98 2.39
N LYS A 164 2.48 32.04 3.40
CA LYS A 164 2.48 33.06 4.47
C LYS A 164 1.19 33.08 5.29
N MET A 165 0.55 31.92 5.43
CA MET A 165 -0.65 31.69 6.21
C MET A 165 -0.31 31.16 7.61
N LYS A 166 -1.18 31.42 8.58
CA LYS A 166 -1.12 30.85 9.93
C LYS A 166 -1.92 29.55 9.95
N MET A 167 -1.42 28.55 10.67
CA MET A 167 -2.08 27.27 10.88
C MET A 167 -2.12 26.95 12.38
N ASN A 168 -3.25 26.40 12.84
CA ASN A 168 -3.41 25.89 14.21
C ASN A 168 -3.56 24.35 14.09
N PRO A 169 -2.47 23.54 14.26
CA PRO A 169 -2.55 22.10 14.07
C PRO A 169 -3.30 21.44 15.22
N VAL A 170 -4.22 20.55 14.90
CA VAL A 170 -4.91 19.66 15.83
C VAL A 170 -4.47 18.23 15.51
N VAL A 171 -3.50 17.74 16.30
CA VAL A 171 -2.86 16.45 16.07
C VAL A 171 -3.61 15.35 16.79
N ILE A 172 -4.04 14.31 16.06
CA ILE A 172 -4.80 13.16 16.60
C ILE A 172 -4.24 11.88 15.99
N GLU A 173 -3.96 10.85 16.79
CA GLU A 173 -3.17 9.68 16.35
C GLU A 173 -3.94 8.66 15.49
N SER A 174 -5.23 8.46 15.71
CA SER A 174 -6.00 7.47 14.96
C SER A 174 -6.89 8.11 13.90
N THR A 175 -7.04 7.46 12.76
CA THR A 175 -7.92 7.91 11.67
C THR A 175 -9.38 8.03 12.14
N ALA A 176 -9.84 7.08 12.96
CA ALA A 176 -11.22 7.08 13.47
C ALA A 176 -11.47 8.28 14.42
N GLU A 177 -10.54 8.55 15.35
CA GLU A 177 -10.67 9.68 16.28
C GLU A 177 -10.52 11.02 15.58
N LEU A 178 -9.60 11.10 14.59
CA LEU A 178 -9.42 12.29 13.75
C LEU A 178 -10.72 12.63 13.02
N SER A 179 -11.34 11.63 12.37
CA SER A 179 -12.62 11.81 11.65
C SER A 179 -13.74 12.24 12.59
N LYS A 180 -13.85 11.60 13.77
CA LYS A 180 -14.80 12.00 14.82
C LYS A 180 -14.62 13.45 15.26
N ALA A 181 -13.38 13.86 15.53
CA ALA A 181 -13.06 15.21 15.98
C ALA A 181 -13.41 16.25 14.89
N PHE A 182 -13.09 15.96 13.65
CA PHE A 182 -13.42 16.82 12.50
C PHE A 182 -14.95 16.96 12.33
N PHE A 183 -15.68 15.85 12.30
CA PHE A 183 -17.15 15.88 12.17
C PHE A 183 -17.86 16.53 13.38
N ALA A 184 -17.23 16.53 14.56
CA ALA A 184 -17.70 17.26 15.73
C ALA A 184 -17.34 18.75 15.71
N GLY A 185 -16.71 19.27 14.64
CA GLY A 185 -16.33 20.68 14.50
C GLY A 185 -15.13 21.11 15.35
N ARG A 186 -14.28 20.16 15.78
CA ARG A 186 -13.06 20.48 16.55
C ARG A 186 -11.98 21.15 15.68
N CYS A 187 -12.04 20.95 14.37
CA CYS A 187 -11.15 21.55 13.39
C CYS A 187 -11.98 22.16 12.26
N ASP A 188 -11.49 23.26 11.70
CA ASP A 188 -12.11 23.92 10.53
C ASP A 188 -11.92 23.10 9.26
N CYS A 189 -10.79 22.43 9.14
CA CYS A 189 -10.51 21.51 8.03
C CYS A 189 -9.69 20.30 8.49
N MET A 190 -9.68 19.28 7.64
CA MET A 190 -8.83 18.09 7.76
C MET A 190 -7.94 18.01 6.53
N THR A 191 -6.68 17.59 6.71
CA THR A 191 -5.77 17.32 5.60
C THR A 191 -5.23 15.89 5.66
N SER A 192 -5.17 15.26 4.49
CA SER A 192 -4.58 13.94 4.25
C SER A 192 -4.46 13.71 2.74
N ASP A 193 -4.08 12.49 2.33
CA ASP A 193 -4.20 12.02 0.96
C ASP A 193 -5.64 12.21 0.46
N ALA A 194 -5.83 12.67 -0.77
CA ALA A 194 -7.15 12.97 -1.32
C ALA A 194 -8.07 11.73 -1.34
N SER A 195 -7.51 10.57 -1.63
CA SER A 195 -8.24 9.30 -1.56
C SER A 195 -8.69 8.97 -0.13
N GLN A 196 -7.84 9.21 0.87
CA GLN A 196 -8.20 9.05 2.29
C GLN A 196 -9.31 10.04 2.68
N LEU A 197 -9.23 11.29 2.25
CA LEU A 197 -10.29 12.28 2.48
C LEU A 197 -11.62 11.87 1.85
N ALA A 198 -11.58 11.27 0.65
CA ALA A 198 -12.77 10.72 0.00
C ALA A 198 -13.38 9.57 0.81
N GLY A 199 -12.55 8.65 1.32
CA GLY A 199 -12.98 7.55 2.19
C GLY A 199 -13.59 8.05 3.50
N ILE A 200 -13.00 9.07 4.13
CA ILE A 200 -13.52 9.70 5.35
C ILE A 200 -14.86 10.40 5.05
N ARG A 201 -14.93 11.17 3.96
CA ARG A 201 -16.18 11.81 3.53
C ARG A 201 -17.30 10.81 3.29
N ALA A 202 -16.99 9.68 2.66
CA ALA A 202 -17.98 8.64 2.33
C ALA A 202 -18.68 8.06 3.58
N VAL A 203 -18.00 8.05 4.73
CA VAL A 203 -18.55 7.55 6.00
C VAL A 203 -18.98 8.68 6.97
N ALA A 204 -19.01 9.93 6.49
CA ALA A 204 -19.51 11.06 7.28
C ALA A 204 -21.01 10.90 7.62
N PRO A 205 -21.51 11.50 8.71
CA PRO A 205 -22.93 11.48 9.05
C PRO A 205 -23.83 12.00 7.91
N ASN A 206 -23.37 13.02 7.20
CA ASN A 206 -23.97 13.51 5.96
C ASN A 206 -22.83 13.88 4.97
N PRO A 207 -22.42 12.98 4.05
CA PRO A 207 -21.32 13.24 3.12
C PRO A 207 -21.52 14.49 2.24
N ALA A 208 -22.78 14.89 1.99
CA ALA A 208 -23.10 16.06 1.17
C ALA A 208 -22.72 17.39 1.83
N ASP A 209 -22.53 17.43 3.15
CA ASP A 209 -22.15 18.64 3.88
C ASP A 209 -20.64 18.96 3.77
N TYR A 210 -19.85 18.08 3.20
CA TYR A 210 -18.41 18.20 3.11
C TYR A 210 -17.95 18.25 1.65
N THR A 211 -16.83 18.94 1.42
CA THR A 211 -16.19 19.01 0.11
C THR A 211 -14.67 18.89 0.26
N ILE A 212 -14.03 18.24 -0.70
CA ILE A 212 -12.57 18.24 -0.86
C ILE A 212 -12.25 19.46 -1.73
N LEU A 213 -11.33 20.30 -1.27
CA LEU A 213 -10.89 21.47 -2.03
C LEU A 213 -10.08 21.04 -3.26
N PRO A 214 -10.05 21.86 -4.34
CA PRO A 214 -9.46 21.47 -5.62
C PRO A 214 -7.92 21.39 -5.60
N GLU A 215 -7.26 22.04 -4.64
CA GLU A 215 -5.80 22.05 -4.58
C GLU A 215 -5.24 20.73 -4.08
N ILE A 216 -4.28 20.20 -4.82
CA ILE A 216 -3.39 19.12 -4.41
C ILE A 216 -2.02 19.74 -4.12
N ILE A 217 -1.55 19.61 -2.88
CA ILE A 217 -0.36 20.31 -2.37
C ILE A 217 0.90 19.46 -2.32
N SER A 218 0.80 18.16 -2.61
CA SER A 218 1.95 17.24 -2.66
C SER A 218 1.74 16.11 -3.67
N LYS A 219 2.78 15.30 -3.86
CA LYS A 219 2.74 14.01 -4.55
C LYS A 219 2.88 12.92 -3.48
N GLU A 220 1.95 11.98 -3.48
CA GLU A 220 1.93 10.86 -2.53
C GLU A 220 1.90 9.53 -3.30
N PRO A 221 3.09 9.02 -3.75
CA PRO A 221 3.17 7.69 -4.34
C PRO A 221 3.03 6.64 -3.23
N LEU A 222 1.85 6.07 -3.10
CA LEU A 222 1.55 5.05 -2.09
C LEU A 222 2.02 3.70 -2.59
N ALA A 223 2.76 2.98 -1.76
CA ALA A 223 3.29 1.67 -2.12
C ALA A 223 3.35 0.72 -0.91
N PRO A 224 3.24 -0.60 -1.12
CA PRO A 224 3.59 -1.57 -0.09
C PRO A 224 5.07 -1.45 0.27
N ALA A 225 5.40 -1.78 1.52
CA ALA A 225 6.79 -1.75 1.98
C ALA A 225 7.16 -3.04 2.70
N VAL A 226 8.43 -3.42 2.56
CA VAL A 226 9.08 -4.54 3.24
C VAL A 226 10.39 -4.09 3.88
N ARG A 227 10.99 -4.91 4.75
CA ARG A 227 12.30 -4.61 5.35
C ARG A 227 13.42 -4.69 4.31
N HIS A 228 14.48 -3.90 4.49
CA HIS A 228 15.72 -4.08 3.74
C HIS A 228 16.36 -5.46 4.01
N GLY A 229 17.18 -5.91 3.06
CA GLY A 229 18.05 -7.09 3.21
C GLY A 229 17.37 -8.42 2.90
N ASP A 230 16.18 -8.42 2.33
CA ASP A 230 15.49 -9.61 1.83
C ASP A 230 14.96 -9.34 0.42
N ASP A 231 15.87 -9.47 -0.55
CA ASP A 231 15.58 -9.15 -1.95
C ASP A 231 14.51 -10.10 -2.53
N GLN A 232 14.52 -11.38 -2.13
CA GLN A 232 13.53 -12.33 -2.58
C GLN A 232 12.12 -11.96 -2.12
N TRP A 233 11.97 -11.56 -0.85
CA TRP A 233 10.68 -11.11 -0.34
C TRP A 233 10.22 -9.82 -0.99
N MET A 234 11.14 -8.88 -1.19
CA MET A 234 10.88 -7.64 -1.94
C MET A 234 10.38 -7.95 -3.35
N ASP A 235 11.05 -8.84 -4.08
CA ASP A 235 10.64 -9.24 -5.43
C ASP A 235 9.25 -9.88 -5.45
N ILE A 236 8.96 -10.78 -4.51
CA ILE A 236 7.64 -11.43 -4.42
C ILE A 236 6.53 -10.38 -4.24
N VAL A 237 6.71 -9.45 -3.29
CA VAL A 237 5.70 -8.41 -3.03
C VAL A 237 5.58 -7.46 -4.23
N ASN A 238 6.71 -7.07 -4.82
CA ASN A 238 6.77 -6.20 -6.00
C ASN A 238 6.04 -6.81 -7.19
N TYR A 239 6.40 -8.04 -7.56
CA TYR A 239 5.81 -8.73 -8.71
C TYR A 239 4.36 -9.16 -8.46
N SER A 240 3.92 -9.30 -7.20
CA SER A 240 2.49 -9.49 -6.90
C SER A 240 1.65 -8.28 -7.28
N VAL A 241 2.15 -7.06 -7.07
CA VAL A 241 1.49 -5.83 -7.52
C VAL A 241 1.57 -5.68 -9.04
N LEU A 242 2.77 -5.89 -9.60
CA LEU A 242 3.00 -5.82 -11.04
C LEU A 242 2.14 -6.83 -11.82
N ALA A 243 1.92 -8.03 -11.28
CA ALA A 243 1.06 -9.02 -11.92
C ALA A 243 -0.39 -8.55 -12.07
N MET A 244 -0.93 -7.83 -11.10
CA MET A 244 -2.27 -7.24 -11.24
C MET A 244 -2.32 -6.19 -12.34
N ILE A 245 -1.27 -5.36 -12.46
CA ILE A 245 -1.15 -4.31 -13.49
C ILE A 245 -0.97 -4.95 -14.88
N GLU A 246 -0.06 -5.93 -15.01
CA GLU A 246 0.19 -6.65 -16.27
C GLU A 246 -1.05 -7.40 -16.75
N ALA A 247 -1.78 -8.04 -15.83
CA ALA A 247 -3.04 -8.70 -16.17
C ALA A 247 -4.06 -7.72 -16.79
N GLU A 248 -4.19 -6.51 -16.23
CA GLU A 248 -5.04 -5.47 -16.80
C GLU A 248 -4.58 -5.10 -18.22
N GLU A 249 -3.28 -4.90 -18.44
CA GLU A 249 -2.70 -4.55 -19.74
C GLU A 249 -2.92 -5.65 -20.78
N LEU A 250 -2.83 -6.91 -20.36
CA LEU A 250 -3.08 -8.07 -21.22
C LEU A 250 -4.57 -8.38 -21.42
N GLY A 251 -5.48 -7.62 -20.79
CA GLY A 251 -6.92 -7.86 -20.83
C GLY A 251 -7.35 -9.14 -20.10
N ILE A 252 -6.54 -9.60 -19.15
CA ILE A 252 -6.83 -10.78 -18.31
C ILE A 252 -7.56 -10.34 -17.06
N THR A 253 -8.71 -10.97 -16.78
CA THR A 253 -9.57 -10.69 -15.63
C THR A 253 -9.81 -11.96 -14.85
N SER A 254 -10.32 -11.84 -13.62
CA SER A 254 -10.75 -12.99 -12.81
C SER A 254 -11.81 -13.86 -13.50
N ALA A 255 -12.59 -13.26 -14.41
CA ALA A 255 -13.65 -13.93 -15.15
C ALA A 255 -13.17 -14.72 -16.36
N ASN A 256 -12.16 -14.20 -17.11
CA ASN A 256 -11.71 -14.83 -18.37
C ASN A 256 -10.39 -15.62 -18.24
N ILE A 257 -9.72 -15.59 -17.11
CA ILE A 257 -8.37 -16.15 -16.94
C ILE A 257 -8.29 -17.65 -17.27
N ASP A 258 -9.34 -18.42 -16.99
CA ASP A 258 -9.36 -19.87 -17.33
C ASP A 258 -9.32 -20.09 -18.85
N GLU A 259 -10.01 -19.26 -19.63
CA GLU A 259 -9.97 -19.27 -21.09
C GLU A 259 -8.59 -18.85 -21.60
N MET A 260 -7.98 -17.86 -20.96
CA MET A 260 -6.67 -17.31 -21.32
C MET A 260 -5.53 -18.32 -21.15
N MET A 261 -5.70 -19.40 -20.36
CA MET A 261 -4.75 -20.52 -20.27
C MET A 261 -4.50 -21.21 -21.62
N SER A 262 -5.45 -21.14 -22.54
CA SER A 262 -5.33 -21.69 -23.89
C SER A 262 -4.80 -20.69 -24.92
N SER A 263 -4.40 -19.48 -24.51
CA SER A 263 -3.89 -18.43 -25.38
C SER A 263 -2.63 -18.87 -26.11
N THR A 264 -2.53 -18.53 -27.39
CA THR A 264 -1.31 -18.74 -28.21
C THR A 264 -0.32 -17.56 -28.09
N ASN A 265 -0.67 -16.49 -27.38
CA ASN A 265 0.21 -15.35 -27.14
C ASN A 265 1.35 -15.75 -26.18
N PRO A 266 2.62 -15.70 -26.58
CA PRO A 266 3.73 -16.13 -25.74
C PRO A 266 3.87 -15.33 -24.45
N THR A 267 3.49 -14.04 -24.44
CA THR A 267 3.51 -13.21 -23.22
C THR A 267 2.47 -13.70 -22.22
N VAL A 268 1.25 -13.97 -22.67
CA VAL A 268 0.19 -14.53 -21.83
C VAL A 268 0.59 -15.92 -21.28
N GLN A 269 1.21 -16.77 -22.13
CA GLN A 269 1.68 -18.09 -21.69
C GLN A 269 2.74 -18.00 -20.58
N ARG A 270 3.70 -17.08 -20.69
CA ARG A 270 4.71 -16.85 -19.65
C ARG A 270 4.07 -16.28 -18.40
N PHE A 271 3.20 -15.28 -18.55
CA PHE A 271 2.50 -14.64 -17.43
C PHE A 271 1.68 -15.65 -16.62
N LEU A 272 0.91 -16.51 -17.27
CA LEU A 272 0.07 -17.52 -16.62
C LEU A 272 0.81 -18.78 -16.15
N GLY A 273 2.12 -18.88 -16.40
CA GLY A 273 2.93 -20.04 -16.05
C GLY A 273 2.72 -21.27 -16.94
N VAL A 274 2.04 -21.14 -18.09
CA VAL A 274 1.94 -22.20 -19.10
C VAL A 274 3.33 -22.48 -19.69
N THR A 275 4.11 -21.44 -19.95
CA THR A 275 5.55 -21.52 -20.19
C THR A 275 6.26 -21.25 -18.87
N PRO A 276 6.95 -22.25 -18.28
CA PRO A 276 7.53 -22.10 -16.95
C PRO A 276 8.79 -21.25 -16.92
N GLY A 277 9.18 -20.77 -15.72
CA GLY A 277 10.42 -20.07 -15.43
C GLY A 277 10.24 -18.91 -14.44
N ASN A 278 9.15 -18.13 -14.54
CA ASN A 278 8.92 -16.96 -13.72
C ASN A 278 8.63 -17.34 -12.23
N GLY A 279 7.82 -18.37 -11.99
CA GLY A 279 7.56 -18.84 -10.64
C GLY A 279 8.84 -19.32 -9.95
N LYS A 280 9.62 -20.14 -10.65
CA LYS A 280 10.91 -20.63 -10.14
C LYS A 280 11.87 -19.49 -9.80
N ALA A 281 11.92 -18.44 -10.61
CA ALA A 281 12.78 -17.26 -10.37
C ALA A 281 12.45 -16.56 -9.04
N LEU A 282 11.16 -16.52 -8.67
CA LEU A 282 10.68 -15.97 -7.41
C LEU A 282 10.73 -16.97 -6.23
N GLY A 283 10.97 -18.27 -6.49
CA GLY A 283 10.84 -19.34 -5.49
C GLY A 283 9.40 -19.71 -5.15
N LEU A 284 8.49 -19.49 -6.14
CA LEU A 284 7.05 -19.75 -6.08
C LEU A 284 6.64 -20.84 -7.09
N GLU A 285 5.38 -21.24 -7.04
CA GLU A 285 4.77 -22.10 -8.05
C GLU A 285 4.64 -21.33 -9.39
N GLU A 286 4.70 -22.05 -10.51
CA GLU A 286 4.68 -21.41 -11.83
C GLU A 286 3.37 -20.66 -12.13
N ASN A 287 2.27 -21.08 -11.53
CA ASN A 287 0.94 -20.47 -11.69
C ASN A 287 0.66 -19.33 -10.68
N TRP A 288 1.69 -18.75 -10.05
CA TRP A 288 1.52 -17.71 -9.03
C TRP A 288 0.70 -16.50 -9.53
N ALA A 289 0.98 -15.99 -10.73
CA ALA A 289 0.25 -14.85 -11.31
C ALA A 289 -1.18 -15.23 -11.70
N TYR A 290 -1.39 -16.44 -12.27
CA TYR A 290 -2.74 -16.99 -12.48
C TYR A 290 -3.53 -16.98 -11.17
N THR A 291 -2.94 -17.46 -10.08
CA THR A 291 -3.62 -17.54 -8.79
C THR A 291 -4.00 -16.18 -8.23
N ILE A 292 -3.12 -15.17 -8.38
CA ILE A 292 -3.44 -13.78 -8.01
C ILE A 292 -4.68 -13.31 -8.75
N VAL A 293 -4.64 -13.35 -10.08
CA VAL A 293 -5.74 -12.80 -10.89
C VAL A 293 -7.03 -13.60 -10.72
N LYS A 294 -6.94 -14.93 -10.59
CA LYS A 294 -8.12 -15.78 -10.36
C LYS A 294 -8.85 -15.45 -9.06
N GLN A 295 -8.12 -15.18 -7.98
CA GLN A 295 -8.71 -15.02 -6.65
C GLN A 295 -8.88 -13.56 -6.24
N VAL A 296 -8.03 -12.67 -6.74
CA VAL A 296 -8.05 -11.25 -6.39
C VAL A 296 -8.49 -10.36 -7.55
N GLY A 297 -8.19 -10.75 -8.79
CA GLY A 297 -8.46 -9.96 -9.98
C GLY A 297 -7.25 -9.16 -10.46
N ASN A 298 -7.40 -8.49 -11.60
CA ASN A 298 -6.42 -7.53 -12.10
C ASN A 298 -6.54 -6.18 -11.38
N TYR A 299 -5.63 -5.24 -11.67
CA TYR A 299 -5.60 -3.95 -10.97
C TYR A 299 -6.88 -3.12 -11.19
N SER A 300 -7.47 -3.15 -12.39
CA SER A 300 -8.75 -2.49 -12.64
C SER A 300 -9.87 -3.05 -11.78
N GLU A 301 -9.99 -4.38 -11.69
CA GLU A 301 -11.00 -5.02 -10.85
C GLU A 301 -10.83 -4.65 -9.37
N VAL A 302 -9.56 -4.60 -8.89
CA VAL A 302 -9.22 -4.19 -7.51
C VAL A 302 -9.56 -2.72 -7.28
N PHE A 303 -9.20 -1.83 -8.19
CA PHE A 303 -9.48 -0.40 -8.10
C PHE A 303 -10.98 -0.13 -8.08
N GLU A 304 -11.69 -0.62 -9.10
CA GLU A 304 -13.11 -0.30 -9.31
C GLU A 304 -13.99 -0.77 -8.15
N ARG A 305 -13.76 -2.00 -7.62
CA ARG A 305 -14.60 -2.50 -6.50
C ARG A 305 -14.32 -1.83 -5.16
N ASN A 306 -13.11 -1.26 -4.96
CA ASN A 306 -12.73 -0.69 -3.66
C ASN A 306 -12.87 0.83 -3.61
N VAL A 307 -12.48 1.53 -4.67
CA VAL A 307 -12.37 3.00 -4.68
C VAL A 307 -12.98 3.66 -5.91
N GLY A 308 -13.33 2.91 -6.95
CA GLY A 308 -13.80 3.39 -8.24
C GLY A 308 -15.08 4.21 -8.19
N VAL A 309 -15.51 4.69 -9.36
CA VAL A 309 -16.63 5.63 -9.51
C VAL A 309 -17.96 5.09 -9.03
N ASP A 310 -18.16 3.78 -9.05
CA ASP A 310 -19.36 3.11 -8.57
C ASP A 310 -19.36 2.83 -7.06
N THR A 311 -18.29 3.22 -6.36
CA THR A 311 -18.19 3.12 -4.89
C THR A 311 -18.57 4.46 -4.24
N PRO A 312 -18.82 4.49 -2.91
CA PRO A 312 -19.06 5.74 -2.19
C PRO A 312 -17.88 6.74 -2.24
N LEU A 313 -16.66 6.32 -2.61
CA LEU A 313 -15.51 7.20 -2.79
C LEU A 313 -15.60 7.98 -4.11
N MET A 314 -16.15 7.36 -5.15
CA MET A 314 -16.35 7.94 -6.49
C MET A 314 -15.04 8.45 -7.12
N LEU A 315 -13.95 7.69 -6.97
CA LEU A 315 -12.65 8.09 -7.50
C LEU A 315 -12.47 7.62 -8.93
N GLU A 316 -12.07 8.54 -9.80
CA GLU A 316 -11.62 8.22 -11.15
C GLU A 316 -10.19 7.66 -11.13
N ARG A 317 -9.84 6.86 -12.14
CA ARG A 317 -8.51 6.28 -12.27
C ARG A 317 -7.41 7.34 -12.32
N GLY A 318 -7.55 8.38 -13.13
CA GLY A 318 -6.57 9.45 -13.28
C GLY A 318 -5.14 8.90 -13.47
N LEU A 319 -4.21 9.28 -12.61
CA LEU A 319 -2.83 8.75 -12.62
C LEU A 319 -2.75 7.23 -12.36
N ASN A 320 -3.79 6.64 -11.79
CA ASN A 320 -3.90 5.22 -11.52
C ASN A 320 -4.43 4.40 -12.71
N ALA A 321 -4.63 5.02 -13.87
CA ALA A 321 -4.88 4.33 -15.13
C ALA A 321 -3.59 3.71 -15.67
N LEU A 322 -3.72 2.72 -16.57
CA LEU A 322 -2.57 2.19 -17.31
C LEU A 322 -1.88 3.30 -18.12
N TRP A 323 -0.59 3.14 -18.35
CA TRP A 323 0.21 4.06 -19.17
C TRP A 323 -0.37 4.23 -20.59
N THR A 324 -0.96 3.19 -21.15
CA THR A 324 -1.67 3.24 -22.43
C THR A 324 -2.91 4.13 -22.42
N ASN A 325 -3.46 4.39 -21.24
CA ASN A 325 -4.65 5.22 -21.01
C ASN A 325 -4.31 6.56 -20.35
N GLY A 326 -3.03 6.98 -20.41
CA GLY A 326 -2.57 8.28 -19.90
C GLY A 326 -2.27 8.31 -18.40
N GLY A 327 -2.27 7.17 -17.72
CA GLY A 327 -1.88 7.03 -16.32
C GLY A 327 -0.41 6.68 -16.12
N LEU A 328 -0.06 6.25 -14.92
CA LEU A 328 1.29 5.88 -14.50
C LEU A 328 1.41 4.40 -14.12
N MET A 329 0.33 3.61 -14.21
CA MET A 329 0.43 2.17 -13.95
C MET A 329 1.10 1.50 -15.13
N TYR A 330 2.27 0.92 -14.84
CA TYR A 330 3.17 0.32 -15.83
C TYR A 330 3.80 -0.94 -15.25
N SER A 331 3.75 -2.06 -15.99
CA SER A 331 4.47 -3.29 -15.68
C SER A 331 5.57 -3.49 -16.72
N PRO A 332 6.82 -3.78 -16.33
CA PRO A 332 7.94 -3.97 -17.24
C PRO A 332 7.88 -5.32 -17.99
#